data_40d1058727368768660ab782ae0c5d63
#
_entry.id   40d1058727368768660ab782ae0c5d63
#
_cell.length_a   1.000
_cell.length_b   1.000
_cell.length_c   1.000
_cell.angle_alpha   90.00
_cell.angle_beta   90.00
_cell.angle_gamma   90.00
#
_symmetry.space_group_name_H-M   'P 1'
#
loop_
_entity.id
_entity.type
_entity.pdbx_description
1 polymer ?
#
loop_
_entity_poly.entity_id
_entity_poly.type
_entity_poly.pdbx_seq_one_letter_code
_entity_poly.pdbx_strand_id
1 'polypeptide(L)'
;MDEKQELKVALCQTDAVWERPAETLSRLDGLVAEAAAGADLVVLPELFATGFSTRPASFAERAAGEEDAGRSAGADAAGADAVHVTAELAGEQASVLAAMRRWAAQGKCAVTGSVAVVAADGFRNRMYFVRPSGEVSWYDKRHLFRPGGEADNYRPGHRRVVVEYAGWRLLLLVCYDLRFPVWSRCRGDYDAIVCCAAWPAARREVWRTLLRARAIENQCYVVAANRAGSDPGLPYSGDSALVDFRGVPLAEVGAGECLLRATFDRAARETFLEKFPAWRDADDFVLETDEK
;
A
#
# COMPACT_ATOMS: atom_id res chain seq x y z
N MET A 1 -19.32 -9.91 1.51
CA MET A 1 -19.37 -8.93 0.40
C MET A 1 -19.39 -9.73 -0.89
N ASP A 2 -20.25 -9.36 -1.83
CA ASP A 2 -20.33 -10.07 -3.11
C ASP A 2 -19.00 -9.92 -3.86
N GLU A 3 -18.58 -10.99 -4.52
CA GLU A 3 -17.39 -10.99 -5.39
C GLU A 3 -17.62 -10.08 -6.58
N LYS A 4 -16.83 -9.02 -6.68
CA LYS A 4 -16.91 -8.10 -7.81
C LYS A 4 -16.04 -8.58 -8.97
N GLN A 5 -16.62 -8.59 -10.16
CA GLN A 5 -15.86 -8.84 -11.40
C GLN A 5 -14.96 -7.65 -11.76
N GLU A 6 -15.37 -6.45 -11.38
CA GLU A 6 -14.62 -5.22 -11.57
C GLU A 6 -14.19 -4.63 -10.22
N LEU A 7 -12.96 -4.09 -10.15
CA LEU A 7 -12.48 -3.28 -9.05
C LEU A 7 -12.19 -1.86 -9.53
N LYS A 8 -12.94 -0.90 -9.05
CA LYS A 8 -12.76 0.53 -9.36
C LYS A 8 -11.76 1.12 -8.39
N VAL A 9 -10.60 1.50 -8.90
CA VAL A 9 -9.51 2.03 -8.11
C VAL A 9 -9.32 3.52 -8.37
N ALA A 10 -9.22 4.29 -7.30
CA ALA A 10 -8.76 5.66 -7.32
C ALA A 10 -7.43 5.77 -6.58
N LEU A 11 -6.53 6.59 -7.11
CA LEU A 11 -5.22 6.80 -6.55
C LEU A 11 -4.99 8.31 -6.42
N CYS A 12 -4.57 8.76 -5.23
CA CYS A 12 -4.24 10.15 -4.95
C CYS A 12 -2.72 10.34 -5.01
N GLN A 13 -2.24 11.09 -6.00
CA GLN A 13 -0.88 11.60 -6.01
C GLN A 13 -0.87 12.93 -5.28
N THR A 14 -0.32 12.96 -4.06
CA THR A 14 -0.39 14.11 -3.15
C THR A 14 0.96 14.51 -2.62
N ASP A 15 1.09 15.76 -2.19
CA ASP A 15 2.15 16.26 -1.34
C ASP A 15 1.74 16.20 0.14
N ALA A 16 2.70 16.20 1.03
CA ALA A 16 2.50 16.26 2.47
C ALA A 16 3.13 17.52 3.06
N VAL A 17 2.49 18.11 4.05
CA VAL A 17 3.14 19.14 4.86
C VAL A 17 4.15 18.44 5.78
N TRP A 18 5.43 18.79 5.61
CA TRP A 18 6.54 18.10 6.27
C TRP A 18 6.38 17.99 7.79
N GLU A 19 6.28 16.75 8.29
CA GLU A 19 6.12 16.39 9.70
C GLU A 19 4.92 17.07 10.41
N ARG A 20 3.88 17.43 9.65
CA ARG A 20 2.66 18.09 10.18
C ARG A 20 1.40 17.31 9.77
N PRO A 21 1.13 16.15 10.40
CA PRO A 21 0.04 15.29 9.97
C PRO A 21 -1.33 15.94 10.01
N ALA A 22 -1.64 16.74 11.04
CA ALA A 22 -2.94 17.39 11.15
C ALA A 22 -3.23 18.35 9.98
N GLU A 23 -2.24 19.10 9.50
CA GLU A 23 -2.40 19.99 8.36
C GLU A 23 -2.58 19.21 7.06
N THR A 24 -1.78 18.15 6.88
CA THR A 24 -1.89 17.29 5.70
C THR A 24 -3.27 16.62 5.64
N LEU A 25 -3.76 16.07 6.75
CA LEU A 25 -5.06 15.41 6.81
C LEU A 25 -6.20 16.38 6.44
N SER A 26 -6.15 17.63 6.97
CA SER A 26 -7.14 18.66 6.63
C SER A 26 -7.16 18.98 5.14
N ARG A 27 -5.99 19.03 4.48
CA ARG A 27 -5.90 19.22 3.02
C ARG A 27 -6.43 18.02 2.23
N LEU A 28 -6.25 16.82 2.74
CA LEU A 28 -6.64 15.60 2.06
C LEU A 28 -8.13 15.27 2.16
N ASP A 29 -8.87 15.81 3.13
CA ASP A 29 -10.30 15.48 3.33
C ASP A 29 -11.14 15.65 2.05
N GLY A 30 -11.01 16.77 1.35
CA GLY A 30 -11.73 17.01 0.10
C GLY A 30 -11.29 16.10 -1.05
N LEU A 31 -9.98 15.91 -1.21
CA LEU A 31 -9.42 15.08 -2.28
C LEU A 31 -9.79 13.60 -2.10
N VAL A 32 -9.71 13.10 -0.87
CA VAL A 32 -10.09 11.69 -0.59
C VAL A 32 -11.59 11.49 -0.75
N ALA A 33 -12.42 12.47 -0.38
CA ALA A 33 -13.87 12.42 -0.62
C ALA A 33 -14.18 12.36 -2.12
N GLU A 34 -13.48 13.17 -2.94
CA GLU A 34 -13.59 13.12 -4.39
C GLU A 34 -13.10 11.77 -4.93
N ALA A 35 -11.94 11.27 -4.47
CA ALA A 35 -11.39 9.98 -4.88
C ALA A 35 -12.34 8.82 -4.60
N ALA A 36 -12.99 8.84 -3.43
CA ALA A 36 -13.91 7.80 -2.98
C ALA A 36 -15.21 7.75 -3.80
N ALA A 37 -15.58 8.84 -4.48
CA ALA A 37 -16.80 8.88 -5.27
C ALA A 37 -16.78 7.85 -6.40
N GLY A 38 -17.51 6.74 -6.20
CA GLY A 38 -17.62 5.64 -7.17
C GLY A 38 -16.42 4.69 -7.23
N ALA A 39 -15.44 4.84 -6.33
CA ALA A 39 -14.33 3.91 -6.18
C ALA A 39 -14.66 2.78 -5.18
N ASP A 40 -14.01 1.64 -5.36
CA ASP A 40 -13.99 0.54 -4.38
C ASP A 40 -12.76 0.65 -3.47
N LEU A 41 -11.66 1.18 -4.00
CA LEU A 41 -10.39 1.33 -3.31
C LEU A 41 -9.78 2.70 -3.59
N VAL A 42 -9.38 3.42 -2.54
CA VAL A 42 -8.57 4.65 -2.62
C VAL A 42 -7.16 4.37 -2.09
N VAL A 43 -6.14 4.76 -2.86
CA VAL A 43 -4.74 4.53 -2.52
C VAL A 43 -4.01 5.86 -2.35
N LEU A 44 -3.37 6.03 -1.20
CA LEU A 44 -2.56 7.17 -0.80
C LEU A 44 -1.07 6.80 -0.83
N PRO A 45 -0.14 7.77 -0.91
CA PRO A 45 1.30 7.54 -0.94
C PRO A 45 1.89 6.94 0.35
N GLU A 46 3.19 6.71 0.33
CA GLU A 46 3.98 6.35 1.52
C GLU A 46 4.11 7.53 2.46
N LEU A 47 3.92 7.26 3.78
CA LEU A 47 3.97 8.26 4.85
C LEU A 47 3.19 9.53 4.46
N PHE A 48 2.02 9.33 3.87
CA PHE A 48 1.24 10.36 3.16
C PHE A 48 0.87 11.56 4.05
N ALA A 49 0.82 11.35 5.37
CA ALA A 49 0.45 12.40 6.32
C ALA A 49 1.64 13.27 6.78
N THR A 50 2.87 12.78 6.64
CA THR A 50 4.07 13.40 7.25
C THR A 50 5.20 13.70 6.28
N GLY A 51 5.15 13.12 5.06
CA GLY A 51 6.31 13.03 4.20
C GLY A 51 7.28 11.93 4.64
N PHE A 52 8.28 11.65 3.80
CA PHE A 52 9.27 10.58 4.08
C PHE A 52 10.32 11.07 5.09
N SER A 53 9.91 11.18 6.34
CA SER A 53 10.81 11.53 7.44
C SER A 53 11.40 10.30 8.11
N THR A 54 12.68 10.35 8.37
CA THR A 54 13.42 9.35 9.16
C THR A 54 13.45 9.65 10.65
N ARG A 55 12.65 10.62 11.13
CA ARG A 55 12.55 11.03 12.54
C ARG A 55 11.17 10.68 13.14
N PRO A 56 10.76 9.40 13.16
CA PRO A 56 9.39 9.01 13.52
C PRO A 56 8.97 9.39 14.94
N ALA A 57 9.92 9.56 15.86
CA ALA A 57 9.63 9.87 17.26
C ALA A 57 8.81 11.16 17.47
N SER A 58 8.82 12.09 16.51
CA SER A 58 8.11 13.37 16.61
C SER A 58 6.65 13.32 16.14
N PHE A 59 6.24 12.28 15.42
CA PHE A 59 4.90 12.23 14.78
C PHE A 59 4.29 10.83 14.66
N ALA A 60 5.03 9.76 14.98
CA ALA A 60 4.50 8.41 14.89
C ALA A 60 3.34 8.21 15.88
N GLU A 61 2.25 7.62 15.39
CA GLU A 61 1.11 7.25 16.22
C GLU A 61 1.23 5.83 16.78
N ARG A 62 0.47 5.50 17.85
CA ARG A 62 0.46 4.13 18.38
C ARG A 62 -0.10 3.18 17.36
N ALA A 63 0.57 2.04 17.18
CA ALA A 63 0.08 0.96 16.33
C ALA A 63 -1.24 0.42 16.87
N ALA A 64 -2.26 0.32 16.02
CA ALA A 64 -3.48 -0.37 16.36
C ALA A 64 -3.23 -1.87 16.36
N GLY A 65 -3.73 -2.58 17.38
CA GLY A 65 -3.91 -4.03 17.35
C GLY A 65 -2.76 -4.90 17.83
N GLU A 66 -1.72 -4.38 18.47
CA GLU A 66 -0.67 -5.24 19.03
C GLU A 66 -1.07 -5.98 20.32
N GLU A 67 -2.08 -5.49 21.05
CA GLU A 67 -2.56 -6.15 22.26
C GLU A 67 -3.33 -7.47 21.98
N ASP A 68 -3.87 -7.66 20.78
CA ASP A 68 -4.63 -8.85 20.38
C ASP A 68 -3.82 -9.91 19.61
N ALA A 69 -2.66 -9.58 19.08
CA ALA A 69 -1.83 -10.52 18.31
C ALA A 69 -1.22 -11.65 19.19
N GLY A 70 -1.19 -11.47 20.50
CA GLY A 70 -0.67 -12.47 21.45
C GLY A 70 -1.64 -13.61 21.79
N ARG A 71 -2.89 -13.58 21.34
CA ARG A 71 -3.93 -14.56 21.74
C ARG A 71 -4.36 -15.57 20.69
N SER A 72 -3.88 -15.48 19.44
CA SER A 72 -4.27 -16.41 18.37
C SER A 72 -3.11 -17.10 17.64
N ALA A 73 -1.99 -17.35 18.33
CA ALA A 73 -0.94 -18.21 17.80
C ALA A 73 -1.26 -19.67 18.12
N GLY A 74 -2.01 -20.32 17.25
CA GLY A 74 -2.26 -21.76 17.29
C GLY A 74 -3.05 -22.19 16.08
N ALA A 75 -2.37 -22.54 15.01
CA ALA A 75 -2.64 -23.63 14.07
C ALA A 75 -1.98 -23.40 12.70
N ASP A 76 -1.33 -24.45 12.27
CA ASP A 76 -0.69 -24.72 10.99
C ASP A 76 -1.47 -24.24 9.76
N ALA A 77 -0.79 -23.61 8.82
CA ALA A 77 -0.86 -23.91 7.39
C ALA A 77 -0.28 -22.78 6.54
N ALA A 78 0.39 -23.13 5.47
CA ALA A 78 0.82 -22.25 4.38
C ALA A 78 -0.40 -21.53 3.79
N GLY A 79 -0.60 -20.28 4.16
CA GLY A 79 -1.66 -19.41 3.66
C GLY A 79 -1.32 -17.96 4.01
N ALA A 80 -1.63 -17.05 3.09
CA ALA A 80 -1.47 -15.62 3.29
C ALA A 80 -2.36 -15.18 4.47
N ASP A 81 -1.77 -14.96 5.65
CA ASP A 81 -2.51 -14.53 6.83
C ASP A 81 -2.86 -13.05 6.71
N ALA A 82 -4.12 -12.77 6.40
CA ALA A 82 -4.72 -11.47 6.63
C ALA A 82 -4.96 -11.33 8.14
N VAL A 83 -4.22 -10.43 8.80
CA VAL A 83 -4.47 -10.12 10.22
C VAL A 83 -5.59 -9.09 10.29
N HIS A 84 -6.71 -9.51 10.83
CA HIS A 84 -7.86 -8.66 11.11
C HIS A 84 -7.82 -8.17 12.56
N VAL A 85 -7.91 -6.87 12.76
CA VAL A 85 -8.00 -6.26 14.09
C VAL A 85 -9.18 -5.30 14.16
N THR A 86 -10.04 -5.54 15.11
CA THR A 86 -11.03 -4.56 15.58
C THR A 86 -10.41 -3.84 16.78
N ALA A 87 -10.11 -2.54 16.65
CA ALA A 87 -9.59 -1.74 17.76
C ALA A 87 -10.66 -0.80 18.29
N GLU A 88 -10.97 -0.90 19.57
CA GLU A 88 -11.65 0.15 20.34
C GLU A 88 -10.61 1.21 20.74
N LEU A 89 -10.88 2.47 20.45
CA LEU A 89 -9.92 3.55 20.58
C LEU A 89 -10.48 4.69 21.45
N ALA A 90 -9.79 4.98 22.53
CA ALA A 90 -10.00 6.18 23.33
C ALA A 90 -8.94 7.22 22.92
N GLY A 91 -9.37 8.41 22.46
CA GLY A 91 -8.48 9.56 22.13
C GLY A 91 -8.25 9.82 20.64
N GLU A 92 -9.13 9.37 19.75
CA GLU A 92 -8.91 9.16 18.31
C GLU A 92 -9.01 10.35 17.37
N GLN A 93 -9.43 11.51 17.79
CA GLN A 93 -9.81 12.58 16.83
C GLN A 93 -8.68 13.20 16.02
N ALA A 94 -7.43 12.89 16.32
CA ALA A 94 -6.25 13.45 15.66
C ALA A 94 -5.32 12.41 14.99
N SER A 95 -5.65 11.11 15.02
CA SER A 95 -4.78 10.10 14.43
C SER A 95 -5.01 9.93 12.93
N VAL A 96 -3.95 9.56 12.22
CA VAL A 96 -4.00 9.27 10.77
C VAL A 96 -4.93 8.08 10.49
N LEU A 97 -4.86 7.03 11.33
CA LEU A 97 -5.73 5.88 11.20
C LEU A 97 -7.21 6.23 11.41
N ALA A 98 -7.51 7.11 12.37
CA ALA A 98 -8.89 7.60 12.57
C ALA A 98 -9.42 8.36 11.34
N ALA A 99 -8.56 9.18 10.70
CA ALA A 99 -8.91 9.84 9.44
C ALA A 99 -9.18 8.81 8.33
N MET A 100 -8.31 7.81 8.17
CA MET A 100 -8.51 6.74 7.18
C MET A 100 -9.82 5.97 7.40
N ARG A 101 -10.18 5.67 8.66
CA ARG A 101 -11.46 5.04 9.02
C ARG A 101 -12.65 5.92 8.66
N ARG A 102 -12.58 7.20 8.97
CA ARG A 102 -13.61 8.17 8.62
C ARG A 102 -13.80 8.23 7.11
N TRP A 103 -12.73 8.34 6.33
CA TRP A 103 -12.77 8.37 4.88
C TRP A 103 -13.35 7.08 4.28
N ALA A 104 -12.92 5.93 4.80
CA ALA A 104 -13.43 4.63 4.34
C ALA A 104 -14.94 4.48 4.60
N ALA A 105 -15.41 4.86 5.78
CA ALA A 105 -16.82 4.78 6.15
C ALA A 105 -17.68 5.76 5.31
N GLN A 106 -17.25 7.03 5.17
CA GLN A 106 -17.94 8.04 4.41
C GLN A 106 -17.97 7.72 2.91
N GLY A 107 -16.84 7.29 2.36
CA GLY A 107 -16.71 6.94 0.95
C GLY A 107 -17.30 5.57 0.59
N LYS A 108 -17.63 4.74 1.59
CA LYS A 108 -18.07 3.34 1.41
C LYS A 108 -17.10 2.52 0.55
N CYS A 109 -15.81 2.83 0.63
CA CYS A 109 -14.71 2.20 -0.10
C CYS A 109 -13.55 1.88 0.84
N ALA A 110 -12.65 1.00 0.45
CA ALA A 110 -11.42 0.81 1.21
C ALA A 110 -10.47 1.99 1.00
N VAL A 111 -9.68 2.32 2.05
CA VAL A 111 -8.63 3.35 1.97
C VAL A 111 -7.32 2.73 2.44
N THR A 112 -6.25 2.94 1.68
CA THR A 112 -4.92 2.41 2.00
C THR A 112 -3.81 3.43 1.76
N GLY A 113 -2.74 3.35 2.54
CA GLY A 113 -1.55 4.20 2.51
C GLY A 113 -0.67 3.91 3.70
N SER A 114 0.60 4.35 3.70
CA SER A 114 1.46 4.05 4.85
C SER A 114 1.62 5.21 5.82
N VAL A 115 1.85 4.86 7.07
CA VAL A 115 1.91 5.74 8.24
C VAL A 115 3.09 5.32 9.11
N ALA A 116 3.72 6.27 9.79
CA ALA A 116 4.70 5.96 10.82
C ALA A 116 3.98 5.58 12.12
N VAL A 117 4.29 4.41 12.66
CA VAL A 117 3.68 3.94 13.90
C VAL A 117 4.73 3.49 14.93
N VAL A 118 4.37 3.57 16.21
CA VAL A 118 5.13 2.98 17.32
C VAL A 118 4.57 1.60 17.60
N ALA A 119 5.40 0.57 17.40
CA ALA A 119 5.15 -0.81 17.77
C ALA A 119 5.92 -1.18 19.04
N ALA A 120 5.68 -2.38 19.60
CA ALA A 120 6.30 -2.80 20.85
C ALA A 120 7.85 -2.81 20.81
N ASP A 121 8.43 -3.09 19.63
CA ASP A 121 9.88 -3.21 19.42
C ASP A 121 10.51 -2.04 18.64
N GLY A 122 9.77 -0.95 18.39
CA GLY A 122 10.25 0.25 17.72
C GLY A 122 9.29 0.80 16.67
N PHE A 123 9.78 1.71 15.85
CA PHE A 123 8.96 2.36 14.82
C PHE A 123 8.82 1.48 13.58
N ARG A 124 7.64 1.55 12.93
CA ARG A 124 7.32 0.89 11.65
C ARG A 124 6.86 1.90 10.62
N ASN A 125 7.21 1.66 9.37
CA ASN A 125 6.54 2.25 8.21
C ASN A 125 5.43 1.25 7.83
N ARG A 126 4.20 1.49 8.35
CA ARG A 126 3.07 0.57 8.29
C ARG A 126 2.06 1.02 7.26
N MET A 127 1.79 0.16 6.28
CA MET A 127 0.70 0.37 5.33
C MET A 127 -0.58 -0.21 5.93
N TYR A 128 -1.55 0.65 6.19
CA TYR A 128 -2.89 0.25 6.60
C TYR A 128 -3.78 0.01 5.38
N PHE A 129 -4.63 -0.98 5.47
CA PHE A 129 -5.75 -1.22 4.57
C PHE A 129 -7.03 -1.19 5.40
N VAL A 130 -7.78 -0.10 5.27
CA VAL A 130 -8.96 0.19 6.09
C VAL A 130 -10.22 -0.05 5.27
N ARG A 131 -11.07 -0.99 5.70
CA ARG A 131 -12.35 -1.31 5.07
C ARG A 131 -13.43 -0.30 5.45
N PRO A 132 -14.53 -0.19 4.69
CA PRO A 132 -15.69 0.65 5.04
C PRO A 132 -16.29 0.32 6.42
N SER A 133 -16.15 -0.91 6.88
CA SER A 133 -16.58 -1.37 8.21
C SER A 133 -15.73 -0.81 9.36
N GLY A 134 -14.57 -0.20 9.06
CA GLY A 134 -13.57 0.19 10.04
C GLY A 134 -12.55 -0.91 10.37
N GLU A 135 -12.74 -2.12 9.84
CA GLU A 135 -11.78 -3.22 9.95
C GLU A 135 -10.46 -2.86 9.26
N VAL A 136 -9.34 -3.22 9.88
CA VAL A 136 -8.00 -2.86 9.46
C VAL A 136 -7.14 -4.10 9.26
N SER A 137 -6.53 -4.21 8.08
CA SER A 137 -5.37 -5.06 7.84
C SER A 137 -4.14 -4.18 7.71
N TRP A 138 -2.93 -4.73 7.96
CA TRP A 138 -1.72 -3.94 7.83
C TRP A 138 -0.53 -4.74 7.31
N TYR A 139 0.40 -4.00 6.72
CA TYR A 139 1.69 -4.49 6.26
C TYR A 139 2.80 -3.57 6.76
N ASP A 140 3.78 -4.12 7.46
CA ASP A 140 4.99 -3.39 7.84
C ASP A 140 6.04 -3.56 6.74
N LYS A 141 6.56 -2.43 6.24
CA LYS A 141 7.55 -2.40 5.16
C LYS A 141 8.72 -3.35 5.44
N ARG A 142 8.94 -4.29 4.51
CA ARG A 142 10.02 -5.28 4.63
C ARG A 142 11.39 -4.69 4.34
N HIS A 143 11.51 -3.95 3.25
CA HIS A 143 12.78 -3.43 2.77
C HIS A 143 12.89 -1.95 3.08
N LEU A 144 13.56 -1.63 4.18
CA LEU A 144 13.82 -0.24 4.57
C LEU A 144 14.85 0.39 3.64
N PHE A 145 14.60 1.65 3.25
CA PHE A 145 15.49 2.39 2.37
C PHE A 145 16.76 2.86 3.10
N ARG A 146 17.75 1.96 3.26
CA ARG A 146 19.02 2.21 3.95
C ARG A 146 19.77 3.43 3.39
N PRO A 147 19.84 3.66 2.05
CA PRO A 147 20.53 4.84 1.54
C PRO A 147 19.91 6.17 1.97
N GLY A 148 18.66 6.18 2.43
CA GLY A 148 17.95 7.34 2.97
C GLY A 148 17.93 7.39 4.50
N GLY A 149 18.62 6.47 5.19
CA GLY A 149 18.67 6.44 6.66
C GLY A 149 17.39 5.89 7.32
N GLU A 150 16.47 5.27 6.56
CA GLU A 150 15.23 4.72 7.14
C GLU A 150 15.51 3.61 8.16
N ALA A 151 16.51 2.75 7.88
CA ALA A 151 16.87 1.64 8.74
C ALA A 151 17.52 2.04 10.08
N ASP A 152 17.90 3.31 10.24
CA ASP A 152 18.50 3.79 11.48
C ASP A 152 17.44 3.98 12.57
N ASN A 153 16.19 4.28 12.14
CA ASN A 153 15.10 4.63 13.07
C ASN A 153 13.87 3.74 12.95
N TYR A 154 13.65 3.10 11.81
CA TYR A 154 12.54 2.15 11.61
C TYR A 154 13.01 0.70 11.71
N ARG A 155 12.09 -0.21 12.03
CA ARG A 155 12.30 -1.65 12.02
C ARG A 155 11.58 -2.30 10.84
N PRO A 156 12.18 -3.30 10.16
CA PRO A 156 11.53 -3.98 9.03
C PRO A 156 10.40 -4.89 9.50
N GLY A 157 9.38 -5.05 8.65
CA GLY A 157 8.40 -6.12 8.79
C GLY A 157 8.97 -7.46 8.34
N HIS A 158 8.30 -8.56 8.73
CA HIS A 158 8.73 -9.93 8.40
C HIS A 158 7.68 -10.71 7.61
N ARG A 159 6.45 -10.21 7.56
CA ARG A 159 5.33 -10.90 6.90
C ARG A 159 5.00 -10.30 5.56
N ARG A 160 4.76 -11.14 4.57
CA ARG A 160 4.17 -10.77 3.29
C ARG A 160 2.65 -10.80 3.46
N VAL A 161 1.97 -9.73 3.07
CA VAL A 161 0.53 -9.57 3.33
C VAL A 161 -0.24 -9.45 2.03
N VAL A 162 -1.20 -10.35 1.85
CA VAL A 162 -2.21 -10.29 0.81
C VAL A 162 -3.56 -10.06 1.49
N VAL A 163 -4.26 -9.00 1.10
CA VAL A 163 -5.57 -8.65 1.63
C VAL A 163 -6.66 -9.08 0.66
N GLU A 164 -7.66 -9.78 1.16
CA GLU A 164 -8.88 -10.07 0.40
C GLU A 164 -9.88 -8.94 0.58
N TYR A 165 -10.33 -8.36 -0.54
CA TYR A 165 -11.31 -7.29 -0.55
C TYR A 165 -12.14 -7.30 -1.82
N ALA A 166 -13.47 -7.28 -1.68
CA ALA A 166 -14.43 -7.29 -2.79
C ALA A 166 -14.21 -8.47 -3.78
N GLY A 167 -13.71 -9.60 -3.29
CA GLY A 167 -13.34 -10.77 -4.09
C GLY A 167 -11.96 -10.70 -4.75
N TRP A 168 -11.20 -9.61 -4.61
CA TRP A 168 -9.85 -9.42 -5.13
C TRP A 168 -8.80 -9.68 -4.05
N ARG A 169 -7.68 -10.28 -4.45
CA ARG A 169 -6.51 -10.53 -3.60
C ARG A 169 -5.44 -9.50 -3.92
N LEU A 170 -5.08 -8.69 -2.95
CA LEU A 170 -4.25 -7.49 -3.09
C LEU A 170 -2.96 -7.64 -2.27
N LEU A 171 -1.81 -7.80 -2.95
CA LEU A 171 -0.51 -7.78 -2.29
C LEU A 171 -0.14 -6.34 -1.91
N LEU A 172 0.17 -6.10 -0.64
CA LEU A 172 0.59 -4.80 -0.15
C LEU A 172 2.12 -4.66 -0.21
N LEU A 173 2.61 -3.55 -0.78
CA LEU A 173 4.02 -3.18 -0.85
C LEU A 173 4.21 -1.71 -0.49
N VAL A 174 5.38 -1.39 0.10
CA VAL A 174 5.77 -0.01 0.38
C VAL A 174 7.07 0.32 -0.34
N CYS A 175 6.99 1.20 -1.34
CA CYS A 175 8.08 1.92 -1.98
C CYS A 175 9.27 1.01 -2.37
N TYR A 176 10.29 0.95 -1.52
CA TYR A 176 11.54 0.23 -1.79
C TYR A 176 11.33 -1.28 -1.98
N ASP A 177 10.24 -1.86 -1.43
CA ASP A 177 9.86 -3.25 -1.67
C ASP A 177 9.73 -3.58 -3.15
N LEU A 178 9.34 -2.61 -3.98
CA LEU A 178 9.20 -2.74 -5.42
C LEU A 178 10.51 -3.20 -6.11
N ARG A 179 11.68 -2.96 -5.50
CA ARG A 179 12.98 -3.39 -6.06
C ARG A 179 13.26 -4.88 -5.90
N PHE A 180 12.50 -5.58 -5.07
CA PHE A 180 12.81 -6.96 -4.66
C PHE A 180 11.80 -7.94 -5.27
N PRO A 181 12.08 -8.49 -6.47
CA PRO A 181 11.12 -9.32 -7.21
C PRO A 181 10.75 -10.61 -6.47
N VAL A 182 11.67 -11.19 -5.72
CA VAL A 182 11.43 -12.41 -4.96
C VAL A 182 10.33 -12.19 -3.91
N TRP A 183 10.32 -11.02 -3.22
CA TRP A 183 9.31 -10.66 -2.23
C TRP A 183 7.92 -10.49 -2.84
N SER A 184 7.86 -9.94 -4.05
CA SER A 184 6.60 -9.70 -4.76
C SER A 184 6.18 -10.80 -5.73
N ARG A 185 6.94 -11.91 -5.83
CA ARG A 185 6.62 -12.96 -6.79
C ARG A 185 5.24 -13.56 -6.54
N CYS A 186 4.39 -13.53 -7.56
CA CYS A 186 3.07 -14.16 -7.54
C CYS A 186 3.19 -15.68 -7.65
N ARG A 187 2.55 -16.38 -6.73
CA ARG A 187 2.45 -17.84 -6.70
C ARG A 187 0.99 -18.29 -6.86
N GLY A 188 0.20 -17.52 -7.62
CA GLY A 188 -1.23 -17.71 -7.74
C GLY A 188 -2.04 -17.20 -6.55
N ASP A 189 -1.42 -16.42 -5.68
CA ASP A 189 -1.94 -15.99 -4.38
C ASP A 189 -2.48 -14.56 -4.36
N TYR A 190 -2.27 -13.77 -5.44
CA TYR A 190 -2.85 -12.43 -5.55
C TYR A 190 -3.20 -12.06 -7.00
N ASP A 191 -4.04 -11.04 -7.16
CA ASP A 191 -4.55 -10.55 -8.45
C ASP A 191 -3.99 -9.17 -8.79
N ALA A 192 -3.63 -8.38 -7.78
CA ALA A 192 -3.04 -7.06 -7.96
C ALA A 192 -2.00 -6.73 -6.88
N ILE A 193 -1.02 -5.91 -7.23
CA ILE A 193 -0.11 -5.25 -6.30
C ILE A 193 -0.64 -3.87 -5.99
N VAL A 194 -0.70 -3.50 -4.71
CA VAL A 194 -0.97 -2.14 -4.24
C VAL A 194 0.30 -1.61 -3.57
N CYS A 195 0.92 -0.62 -4.20
CA CYS A 195 2.18 -0.03 -3.77
C CYS A 195 2.01 1.46 -3.44
N CYS A 196 2.25 1.85 -2.19
CA CYS A 196 2.39 3.25 -1.80
C CYS A 196 3.86 3.64 -1.75
N ALA A 197 4.21 4.86 -2.19
CA ALA A 197 5.61 5.27 -2.31
C ALA A 197 5.85 6.75 -2.06
N ALA A 198 7.07 7.04 -1.60
CA ALA A 198 7.74 8.33 -1.66
C ALA A 198 9.04 8.13 -2.47
N TRP A 199 8.88 7.88 -3.77
CA TRP A 199 9.98 7.53 -4.67
C TRP A 199 10.58 8.79 -5.30
N PRO A 200 11.86 9.12 -5.02
CA PRO A 200 12.46 10.39 -5.43
C PRO A 200 12.59 10.57 -6.93
N ALA A 201 12.46 11.82 -7.39
CA ALA A 201 12.53 12.21 -8.78
C ALA A 201 13.83 11.75 -9.49
N ALA A 202 14.95 11.73 -8.79
CA ALA A 202 16.24 11.28 -9.32
C ALA A 202 16.24 9.81 -9.80
N ARG A 203 15.25 9.03 -9.39
CA ARG A 203 15.11 7.61 -9.75
C ARG A 203 13.78 7.29 -10.45
N ARG A 204 13.15 8.30 -11.07
CA ARG A 204 11.84 8.17 -11.71
C ARG A 204 11.78 7.08 -12.79
N GLU A 205 12.81 6.93 -13.62
CA GLU A 205 12.83 5.93 -14.68
C GLU A 205 12.87 4.50 -14.12
N VAL A 206 13.55 4.31 -12.98
CA VAL A 206 13.55 3.03 -12.28
C VAL A 206 12.15 2.70 -11.75
N TRP A 207 11.46 3.69 -11.16
CA TRP A 207 10.08 3.54 -10.69
C TRP A 207 9.16 3.08 -11.81
N ARG A 208 9.10 3.83 -12.91
CA ARG A 208 8.25 3.55 -14.07
C ARG A 208 8.53 2.18 -14.69
N THR A 209 9.81 1.82 -14.80
CA THR A 209 10.24 0.51 -15.32
C THR A 209 9.82 -0.63 -14.42
N LEU A 210 10.03 -0.49 -13.10
CA LEU A 210 9.71 -1.56 -12.14
C LEU A 210 8.22 -1.80 -12.01
N LEU A 211 7.37 -0.78 -12.09
CA LEU A 211 5.90 -0.96 -12.07
C LEU A 211 5.44 -1.88 -13.20
N ARG A 212 5.91 -1.61 -14.41
CA ARG A 212 5.58 -2.42 -15.59
C ARG A 212 6.17 -3.83 -15.49
N ALA A 213 7.43 -3.95 -15.02
CA ALA A 213 8.06 -5.24 -14.81
C ALA A 213 7.29 -6.11 -13.82
N ARG A 214 6.86 -5.54 -12.67
CA ARG A 214 6.05 -6.26 -11.68
C ARG A 214 4.71 -6.72 -12.23
N ALA A 215 4.06 -5.92 -13.06
CA ALA A 215 2.81 -6.30 -13.73
C ALA A 215 3.02 -7.47 -14.70
N ILE A 216 4.05 -7.38 -15.55
CA ILE A 216 4.35 -8.37 -16.60
C ILE A 216 4.77 -9.71 -16.00
N GLU A 217 5.76 -9.72 -15.11
CA GLU A 217 6.34 -10.95 -14.56
C GLU A 217 5.39 -11.72 -13.65
N ASN A 218 4.42 -11.02 -13.02
CA ASN A 218 3.44 -11.60 -12.13
C ASN A 218 2.05 -11.73 -12.78
N GLN A 219 1.89 -11.27 -14.01
CA GLN A 219 0.61 -11.28 -14.74
C GLN A 219 -0.55 -10.73 -13.90
N CYS A 220 -0.30 -9.60 -13.21
CA CYS A 220 -1.20 -8.97 -12.26
C CYS A 220 -1.37 -7.48 -12.54
N TYR A 221 -2.45 -6.90 -12.03
CA TYR A 221 -2.59 -5.44 -12.02
C TYR A 221 -1.62 -4.80 -11.03
N VAL A 222 -1.25 -3.53 -11.27
CA VAL A 222 -0.44 -2.74 -10.33
C VAL A 222 -1.11 -1.38 -10.10
N VAL A 223 -1.35 -1.07 -8.82
CA VAL A 223 -1.73 0.26 -8.33
C VAL A 223 -0.51 0.85 -7.63
N ALA A 224 -0.02 1.98 -8.09
CA ALA A 224 1.19 2.57 -7.55
C ALA A 224 1.01 4.06 -7.28
N ALA A 225 0.74 4.42 -6.03
CA ALA A 225 0.63 5.79 -5.57
C ALA A 225 2.00 6.31 -5.10
N ASN A 226 2.59 7.21 -5.89
CA ASN A 226 3.79 7.93 -5.47
C ASN A 226 3.43 9.37 -5.07
N ARG A 227 4.17 9.93 -4.12
CA ARG A 227 3.93 11.31 -3.74
C ARG A 227 4.44 12.31 -4.78
N ALA A 228 3.86 13.50 -4.77
CA ALA A 228 4.32 14.71 -5.44
C ALA A 228 5.07 15.63 -4.46
N GLY A 229 5.49 16.80 -4.94
CA GLY A 229 6.09 17.85 -4.11
C GLY A 229 7.52 17.55 -3.68
N SER A 230 7.87 17.92 -2.46
CA SER A 230 9.23 17.76 -1.95
C SER A 230 9.28 17.66 -0.43
N ASP A 231 10.22 16.85 0.07
CA ASP A 231 10.75 16.96 1.45
C ASP A 231 11.95 17.91 1.45
N PRO A 232 12.47 18.33 2.61
CA PRO A 232 13.67 19.14 2.67
C PRO A 232 14.83 18.51 1.89
N GLY A 233 15.18 19.12 0.74
CA GLY A 233 16.29 18.67 -0.13
C GLY A 233 15.97 17.45 -1.04
N LEU A 234 14.76 16.93 -1.08
CA LEU A 234 14.41 15.74 -1.85
C LEU A 234 13.12 15.95 -2.67
N PRO A 235 13.21 16.21 -3.98
CA PRO A 235 12.04 16.35 -4.84
C PRO A 235 11.46 15.00 -5.26
N TYR A 236 10.15 14.99 -5.49
CA TYR A 236 9.37 13.85 -6.00
C TYR A 236 8.71 14.21 -7.33
N SER A 237 8.76 13.28 -8.29
CA SER A 237 8.20 13.50 -9.63
C SER A 237 6.75 12.99 -9.76
N GLY A 238 6.17 12.44 -8.71
CA GLY A 238 4.91 11.74 -8.87
C GLY A 238 5.10 10.46 -9.69
N ASP A 239 4.70 10.48 -10.95
CA ASP A 239 4.71 9.31 -11.84
C ASP A 239 3.90 8.13 -11.28
N SER A 240 2.80 8.44 -10.59
CA SER A 240 1.85 7.43 -10.14
C SER A 240 1.18 6.76 -11.33
N ALA A 241 0.86 5.46 -11.20
CA ALA A 241 0.30 4.70 -12.31
C ALA A 241 -0.65 3.59 -11.85
N LEU A 242 -1.61 3.29 -12.73
CA LEU A 242 -2.46 2.10 -12.72
C LEU A 242 -2.10 1.28 -13.96
N VAL A 243 -1.60 0.07 -13.78
CA VAL A 243 -1.01 -0.74 -14.86
C VAL A 243 -1.76 -2.07 -14.97
N ASP A 244 -2.04 -2.52 -16.18
CA ASP A 244 -2.68 -3.82 -16.44
C ASP A 244 -1.69 -5.00 -16.32
N PHE A 245 -2.21 -6.20 -16.31
CA PHE A 245 -1.44 -7.45 -16.19
C PHE A 245 -0.49 -7.74 -17.38
N ARG A 246 -0.50 -6.90 -18.43
CA ARG A 246 0.43 -6.95 -19.57
C ARG A 246 1.51 -5.88 -19.49
N GLY A 247 1.49 -5.07 -18.42
CA GLY A 247 2.39 -3.94 -18.23
C GLY A 247 1.99 -2.67 -18.99
N VAL A 248 0.74 -2.61 -19.49
CA VAL A 248 0.22 -1.43 -20.19
C VAL A 248 -0.41 -0.49 -19.17
N PRO A 249 -0.04 0.80 -19.13
CA PRO A 249 -0.71 1.75 -18.27
C PRO A 249 -2.17 1.94 -18.65
N LEU A 250 -3.07 1.76 -17.69
CA LEU A 250 -4.48 2.15 -17.79
C LEU A 250 -4.65 3.65 -17.53
N ALA A 251 -3.85 4.17 -16.59
CA ALA A 251 -3.70 5.58 -16.30
C ALA A 251 -2.30 5.82 -15.72
N GLU A 252 -1.65 6.89 -16.13
CA GLU A 252 -0.38 7.36 -15.57
C GLU A 252 -0.34 8.89 -15.60
N VAL A 253 0.41 9.48 -14.67
CA VAL A 253 0.56 10.93 -14.55
C VAL A 253 2.01 11.29 -14.24
N GLY A 254 2.43 12.49 -14.62
CA GLY A 254 3.73 13.05 -14.27
C GLY A 254 3.71 13.79 -12.94
N ALA A 255 4.41 14.91 -12.86
CA ALA A 255 4.54 15.73 -11.65
C ALA A 255 3.23 16.45 -11.27
N GLY A 256 3.14 16.83 -10.00
CA GLY A 256 2.03 17.59 -9.42
C GLY A 256 1.00 16.72 -8.69
N GLU A 257 0.14 17.35 -7.91
CA GLU A 257 -0.97 16.67 -7.25
C GLU A 257 -2.05 16.29 -8.27
N CYS A 258 -2.55 15.08 -8.18
CA CYS A 258 -3.49 14.54 -9.16
C CYS A 258 -4.30 13.37 -8.60
N LEU A 259 -5.49 13.18 -9.15
CA LEU A 259 -6.33 12.02 -8.92
C LEU A 259 -6.38 11.16 -10.20
N LEU A 260 -6.01 9.89 -10.09
CA LEU A 260 -6.11 8.90 -11.15
C LEU A 260 -7.20 7.88 -10.85
N ARG A 261 -7.83 7.35 -11.89
CA ARG A 261 -8.85 6.30 -11.78
C ARG A 261 -8.67 5.26 -12.87
N ALA A 262 -8.92 4.00 -12.53
CA ALA A 262 -9.09 2.91 -13.50
C ALA A 262 -10.02 1.85 -12.94
N THR A 263 -10.53 1.01 -13.84
CA THR A 263 -11.28 -0.20 -13.49
C THR A 263 -10.43 -1.41 -13.86
N PHE A 264 -10.22 -2.31 -12.91
CA PHE A 264 -9.61 -3.60 -13.14
C PHE A 264 -10.69 -4.61 -13.48
N ASP A 265 -10.46 -5.42 -14.50
CA ASP A 265 -11.38 -6.43 -15.01
C ASP A 265 -10.81 -7.82 -14.74
N ARG A 266 -11.49 -8.59 -13.89
CA ARG A 266 -11.11 -9.96 -13.53
C ARG A 266 -11.17 -10.89 -14.73
N ALA A 267 -12.28 -10.84 -15.47
CA ALA A 267 -12.49 -11.74 -16.60
C ALA A 267 -11.47 -11.55 -17.72
N ALA A 268 -11.07 -10.28 -17.96
CA ALA A 268 -10.01 -9.98 -18.93
C ALA A 268 -8.66 -10.59 -18.50
N ARG A 269 -8.32 -10.49 -17.20
CA ARG A 269 -7.10 -11.09 -16.67
C ARG A 269 -7.14 -12.62 -16.70
N GLU A 270 -8.23 -13.23 -16.28
CA GLU A 270 -8.40 -14.68 -16.30
C GLU A 270 -8.29 -15.24 -17.72
N THR A 271 -8.96 -14.61 -18.69
CA THR A 271 -8.83 -14.97 -20.12
C THR A 271 -7.38 -14.86 -20.60
N PHE A 272 -6.62 -13.88 -20.15
CA PHE A 272 -5.20 -13.75 -20.47
C PHE A 272 -4.36 -14.87 -19.85
N LEU A 273 -4.60 -15.19 -18.58
CA LEU A 273 -3.90 -16.27 -17.87
C LEU A 273 -4.17 -17.67 -18.48
N GLU A 274 -5.37 -17.90 -18.99
CA GLU A 274 -5.70 -19.13 -19.70
C GLU A 274 -4.95 -19.27 -21.02
N LYS A 275 -4.83 -18.16 -21.77
CA LYS A 275 -4.14 -18.15 -23.08
C LYS A 275 -2.61 -18.16 -22.96
N PHE A 276 -2.08 -17.57 -21.89
CA PHE A 276 -0.65 -17.45 -21.64
C PHE A 276 -0.33 -17.68 -20.16
N PRO A 277 -0.33 -18.93 -19.70
CA PRO A 277 -0.15 -19.29 -18.28
C PRO A 277 1.32 -19.33 -17.85
N ALA A 278 2.11 -18.26 -18.12
CA ALA A 278 3.54 -18.21 -17.81
C ALA A 278 3.88 -18.44 -16.32
N TRP A 279 2.92 -18.16 -15.42
CA TRP A 279 3.10 -18.40 -14.00
C TRP A 279 3.29 -19.90 -13.65
N ARG A 280 2.84 -20.83 -14.53
CA ARG A 280 3.01 -22.29 -14.35
C ARG A 280 4.43 -22.77 -14.56
N ASP A 281 5.22 -21.98 -15.28
CA ASP A 281 6.63 -22.30 -15.59
C ASP A 281 7.59 -21.66 -14.57
N ALA A 282 7.05 -20.99 -13.54
CA ALA A 282 7.84 -20.34 -12.52
C ALA A 282 8.47 -21.35 -11.57
N ASP A 283 9.75 -21.09 -11.21
CA ASP A 283 10.44 -21.87 -10.21
C ASP A 283 9.79 -21.74 -8.82
N ASP A 284 9.78 -22.83 -8.08
CA ASP A 284 9.43 -22.84 -6.67
C ASP A 284 10.60 -22.37 -5.82
N PHE A 285 10.31 -21.59 -4.78
CA PHE A 285 11.29 -21.16 -3.79
C PHE A 285 10.63 -20.91 -2.43
N VAL A 286 11.44 -20.94 -1.39
CA VAL A 286 11.03 -20.61 -0.02
C VAL A 286 11.67 -19.29 0.39
N LEU A 287 10.87 -18.36 0.90
CA LEU A 287 11.36 -17.16 1.55
C LEU A 287 11.68 -17.51 3.01
N GLU A 288 12.97 -17.54 3.34
CA GLU A 288 13.37 -17.60 4.74
C GLU A 288 13.16 -16.19 5.34
N THR A 289 12.09 -16.03 6.09
CA THR A 289 11.87 -14.85 6.91
C THR A 289 12.46 -15.16 8.29
N ASP A 290 13.57 -14.50 8.63
CA ASP A 290 14.14 -14.61 9.99
C ASP A 290 13.10 -14.12 11.01
N GLU A 291 12.29 -15.02 11.54
CA GLU A 291 11.69 -14.87 12.85
C GLU A 291 12.79 -15.15 13.87
N LYS A 292 13.54 -14.13 14.23
CA LYS A 292 14.43 -14.16 15.38
C LYS A 292 13.87 -13.30 16.48
#